data_0198512436cdaf8dd7f803ce9b17a717
#
_entry.id   0198512436cdaf8dd7f803ce9b17a717
#
_cell.length_a   1.000
_cell.length_b   1.000
_cell.length_c   1.000
_cell.angle_alpha   90.00
_cell.angle_beta   90.00
_cell.angle_gamma   90.00
#
_symmetry.space_group_name_H-M   'P 1'
#
loop_
_entity.id
_entity.type
_entity.pdbx_description
1 polymer ?
#
loop_
_entity_poly.entity_id
_entity_poly.type
_entity_poly.pdbx_seq_one_letter_code
_entity_poly.pdbx_strand_id
1 'polypeptide(L)'
;MGKDQTGLLEDYKAHLAAWNKTHNLISKKQAQNIEDHISDSLVISSLLKENIVDLGSGGGLPGVPLAITNPNKEFYLIESNTKKSSFLLHTTSRLGLENTTVINQRIEKVETKVFPESF
;
A
#
# COMPACT_ATOMS: atom_id res chain seq x y z
N MET A 1 -11.19 15.67 11.56
CA MET A 1 -11.21 15.38 10.12
C MET A 1 -9.84 15.07 9.60
N GLY A 2 -9.74 14.03 8.77
CA GLY A 2 -8.48 13.69 8.15
C GLY A 2 -8.16 14.60 6.97
N LYS A 3 -6.98 14.41 6.41
CA LYS A 3 -6.58 15.09 5.19
C LYS A 3 -7.39 14.56 4.02
N ASP A 4 -7.51 15.37 2.98
CA ASP A 4 -8.10 14.90 1.74
C ASP A 4 -7.14 13.92 1.03
N GLN A 5 -7.62 13.31 -0.06
CA GLN A 5 -6.84 12.29 -0.76
C GLN A 5 -5.51 12.82 -1.30
N THR A 6 -5.50 14.05 -1.79
CA THR A 6 -4.27 14.68 -2.29
C THR A 6 -3.25 14.85 -1.16
N GLY A 7 -3.69 15.31 0.00
CA GLY A 7 -2.82 15.45 1.17
C GLY A 7 -2.27 14.11 1.64
N LEU A 8 -3.10 13.08 1.65
CA LEU A 8 -2.66 11.73 2.03
C LEU A 8 -1.64 11.16 1.05
N LEU A 9 -1.83 11.38 -0.25
CA LEU A 9 -0.87 10.93 -1.26
C LEU A 9 0.48 11.65 -1.11
N GLU A 10 0.46 12.94 -0.80
CA GLU A 10 1.69 13.68 -0.54
C GLU A 10 2.41 13.17 0.72
N ASP A 11 1.65 12.88 1.78
CA ASP A 11 2.21 12.30 3.00
C ASP A 11 2.81 10.93 2.73
N TYR A 12 2.16 10.10 1.93
CA TYR A 12 2.68 8.81 1.55
C TYR A 12 4.02 8.95 0.82
N LYS A 13 4.10 9.85 -0.16
CA LYS A 13 5.34 10.08 -0.90
C LYS A 13 6.48 10.53 0.03
N ALA A 14 6.19 11.43 0.94
CA ALA A 14 7.18 11.92 1.90
C ALA A 14 7.67 10.79 2.82
N HIS A 15 6.77 9.96 3.30
CA HIS A 15 7.09 8.80 4.13
C HIS A 15 7.96 7.80 3.37
N LEU A 16 7.57 7.48 2.15
CA LEU A 16 8.30 6.54 1.31
C LEU A 16 9.71 7.05 1.05
N ALA A 17 9.87 8.32 0.71
CA ALA A 17 11.17 8.91 0.48
C ALA A 17 12.07 8.85 1.72
N ALA A 18 11.51 9.16 2.88
CA ALA A 18 12.25 9.15 4.14
C ALA A 18 12.74 7.74 4.49
N TRP A 19 11.85 6.76 4.44
CA TRP A 19 12.19 5.36 4.76
C TRP A 19 13.12 4.76 3.72
N ASN A 20 12.96 5.13 2.45
CA ASN A 20 13.76 4.56 1.37
C ASN A 20 15.25 4.93 1.49
N LYS A 21 15.57 6.03 2.14
CA LYS A 21 16.95 6.43 2.36
C LYS A 21 17.75 5.40 3.16
N THR A 22 17.09 4.69 4.07
CA THR A 22 17.75 3.74 4.97
C THR A 22 17.40 2.29 4.69
N HIS A 23 16.26 2.00 4.07
CA HIS A 23 15.74 0.63 3.96
C HIS A 23 15.62 0.10 2.53
N ASN A 24 15.90 0.90 1.52
CA ASN A 24 15.85 0.48 0.12
C ASN A 24 14.52 -0.22 -0.24
N LEU A 25 13.42 0.45 0.06
CA LEU A 25 12.07 -0.11 -0.18
C LEU A 25 11.75 -0.23 -1.66
N ILE A 26 12.24 0.72 -2.44
CA ILE A 26 12.05 0.78 -3.88
C ILE A 26 13.38 1.10 -4.55
N SER A 27 13.49 0.80 -5.85
CA SER A 27 14.69 1.08 -6.61
C SER A 27 14.86 2.59 -6.84
N LYS A 28 16.08 2.99 -7.21
CA LYS A 28 16.34 4.40 -7.58
C LYS A 28 15.45 4.84 -8.74
N LYS A 29 15.26 3.98 -9.72
CA LYS A 29 14.42 4.26 -10.87
C LYS A 29 12.96 4.49 -10.46
N GLN A 30 12.44 3.65 -9.57
CA GLN A 30 11.09 3.82 -9.04
C GLN A 30 10.98 5.13 -8.26
N ALA A 31 11.98 5.45 -7.43
CA ALA A 31 11.97 6.70 -6.65
C ALA A 31 11.98 7.93 -7.56
N GLN A 32 12.74 7.89 -8.66
CA GLN A 32 12.81 9.00 -9.60
C GLN A 32 11.50 9.20 -10.37
N ASN A 33 10.73 8.12 -10.55
CA ASN A 33 9.49 8.11 -11.31
C ASN A 33 8.26 7.87 -10.44
N ILE A 34 8.34 8.26 -9.16
CA ILE A 34 7.28 7.92 -8.18
C ILE A 34 5.92 8.48 -8.60
N GLU A 35 5.89 9.68 -9.18
CA GLU A 35 4.63 10.27 -9.63
C GLU A 35 3.97 9.42 -10.71
N ASP A 36 4.76 8.92 -11.67
CA ASP A 36 4.25 8.07 -12.73
C ASP A 36 3.75 6.74 -12.18
N HIS A 37 4.48 6.16 -11.21
CA HIS A 37 4.05 4.91 -10.60
C HIS A 37 2.75 5.07 -9.81
N ILE A 38 2.59 6.18 -9.11
CA ILE A 38 1.34 6.47 -8.41
C ILE A 38 0.21 6.68 -9.40
N SER A 39 0.43 7.46 -10.45
CA SER A 39 -0.57 7.69 -11.49
C SER A 39 -1.00 6.39 -12.16
N ASP A 40 -0.04 5.52 -12.50
CA ASP A 40 -0.33 4.21 -13.10
C ASP A 40 -1.17 3.35 -12.14
N SER A 41 -0.84 3.39 -10.85
CA SER A 41 -1.63 2.66 -9.84
C SER A 41 -3.08 3.12 -9.85
N LEU A 42 -3.31 4.43 -9.92
CA LEU A 42 -4.66 4.99 -9.83
C LEU A 42 -5.50 4.71 -11.09
N VAL A 43 -4.87 4.49 -12.24
CA VAL A 43 -5.59 4.16 -13.48
C VAL A 43 -6.44 2.89 -13.33
N ILE A 44 -5.99 1.92 -12.55
CA ILE A 44 -6.71 0.66 -12.37
C ILE A 44 -7.85 0.75 -11.36
N SER A 45 -8.05 1.90 -10.73
CA SER A 45 -9.04 2.06 -9.66
C SER A 45 -10.44 1.62 -10.07
N SER A 46 -10.87 1.95 -11.29
CA SER A 46 -12.20 1.61 -11.78
C SER A 46 -12.42 0.11 -12.00
N LEU A 47 -11.33 -0.67 -12.03
CA LEU A 47 -11.39 -2.11 -12.25
C LEU A 47 -11.44 -2.90 -10.94
N LEU A 48 -11.35 -2.24 -9.79
CA LEU A 48 -11.24 -2.91 -8.50
C LEU A 48 -12.58 -3.43 -8.01
N LYS A 49 -12.54 -4.61 -7.38
CA LYS A 49 -13.64 -5.15 -6.60
C LYS A 49 -13.62 -4.53 -5.20
N GLU A 50 -14.52 -4.99 -4.31
CA GLU A 50 -14.59 -4.46 -2.95
C GLU A 50 -13.42 -4.88 -2.07
N ASN A 51 -12.85 -6.06 -2.33
CA ASN A 51 -11.72 -6.61 -1.57
C ASN A 51 -10.56 -6.86 -2.52
N ILE A 52 -9.39 -6.34 -2.17
CA ILE A 52 -8.21 -6.38 -3.03
C ILE A 52 -7.04 -6.95 -2.25
N VAL A 53 -6.31 -7.87 -2.87
CA VAL A 53 -5.06 -8.39 -2.33
C VAL A 53 -3.90 -7.84 -3.15
N ASP A 54 -2.94 -7.22 -2.48
CA ASP A 54 -1.71 -6.73 -3.10
C ASP A 54 -0.57 -7.62 -2.63
N LEU A 55 -0.04 -8.43 -3.52
CA LEU A 55 1.04 -9.38 -3.23
C LEU A 55 2.40 -8.73 -3.44
N GLY A 56 3.25 -8.80 -2.41
CA GLY A 56 4.57 -8.21 -2.50
C GLY A 56 4.53 -6.70 -2.54
N SER A 57 3.75 -6.10 -1.64
CA SER A 57 3.46 -4.67 -1.67
C SER A 57 4.69 -3.75 -1.60
N GLY A 58 5.83 -4.22 -1.05
CA GLY A 58 7.07 -3.48 -1.05
C GLY A 58 6.94 -2.08 -0.46
N GLY A 59 7.14 -1.06 -1.31
CA GLY A 59 6.97 0.34 -0.93
C GLY A 59 5.52 0.80 -0.91
N GLY A 60 4.57 -0.12 -1.05
CA GLY A 60 3.15 0.19 -0.99
C GLY A 60 2.50 0.46 -2.33
N LEU A 61 3.16 0.14 -3.43
CA LEU A 61 2.61 0.33 -4.77
C LEU A 61 2.12 -1.00 -5.35
N PRO A 62 0.94 -1.06 -5.91
CA PRO A 62 -0.07 0.00 -6.07
C PRO A 62 -1.00 0.16 -4.87
N GLY A 63 -0.88 -0.69 -3.85
CA GLY A 63 -1.88 -0.86 -2.80
C GLY A 63 -2.18 0.41 -1.99
N VAL A 64 -1.16 1.13 -1.54
CA VAL A 64 -1.39 2.29 -0.66
C VAL A 64 -2.08 3.45 -1.41
N PRO A 65 -1.61 3.87 -2.61
CA PRO A 65 -2.35 4.89 -3.35
C PRO A 65 -3.80 4.50 -3.63
N LEU A 66 -4.05 3.23 -3.97
CA LEU A 66 -5.40 2.74 -4.23
C LEU A 66 -6.26 2.77 -2.96
N ALA A 67 -5.69 2.37 -1.82
CA ALA A 67 -6.42 2.42 -0.56
C ALA A 67 -6.79 3.85 -0.17
N ILE A 68 -5.91 4.81 -0.41
CA ILE A 68 -6.17 6.22 -0.15
C ILE A 68 -7.36 6.71 -0.98
N THR A 69 -7.41 6.34 -2.25
CA THR A 69 -8.42 6.85 -3.19
C THR A 69 -9.70 6.02 -3.22
N ASN A 70 -9.72 4.87 -2.54
CA ASN A 70 -10.88 3.98 -2.49
C ASN A 70 -11.22 3.62 -1.04
N PRO A 71 -11.66 4.59 -0.22
CA PRO A 71 -11.87 4.35 1.21
C PRO A 71 -12.98 3.33 1.51
N ASN A 72 -13.85 3.03 0.55
CA ASN A 72 -14.94 2.07 0.71
C ASN A 72 -14.54 0.64 0.32
N LYS A 73 -13.30 0.43 -0.08
CA LYS A 73 -12.80 -0.89 -0.47
C LYS A 73 -11.77 -1.36 0.55
N GLU A 74 -11.65 -2.69 0.71
CA GLU A 74 -10.70 -3.30 1.64
C GLU A 74 -9.47 -3.78 0.91
N PHE A 75 -8.30 -3.48 1.48
CA PHE A 75 -7.00 -3.83 0.89
C PHE A 75 -6.20 -4.70 1.85
N TYR A 76 -5.75 -5.84 1.36
CA TYR A 76 -4.89 -6.77 2.09
C TYR A 76 -3.50 -6.69 1.47
N LEU A 77 -2.56 -6.11 2.21
CA LEU A 77 -1.20 -5.88 1.75
C LEU A 77 -0.31 -6.99 2.31
N ILE A 78 0.09 -7.92 1.46
CA ILE A 78 0.87 -9.08 1.87
C ILE A 78 2.33 -8.86 1.48
N GLU A 79 3.21 -8.87 2.47
CA GLU A 79 4.63 -8.62 2.26
C GLU A 79 5.44 -9.53 3.18
N SER A 80 6.32 -10.34 2.60
CA SER A 80 7.16 -11.27 3.36
C SER A 80 8.40 -10.61 3.97
N ASN A 81 8.87 -9.52 3.39
CA ASN A 81 10.05 -8.81 3.89
C ASN A 81 9.67 -7.98 5.11
N THR A 82 10.35 -8.24 6.23
CA THR A 82 10.02 -7.61 7.51
C THR A 82 10.17 -6.09 7.48
N LYS A 83 11.23 -5.58 6.85
CA LYS A 83 11.46 -4.13 6.77
C LYS A 83 10.38 -3.44 5.95
N LYS A 84 10.02 -4.03 4.81
CA LYS A 84 8.96 -3.49 3.95
C LYS A 84 7.60 -3.58 4.63
N SER A 85 7.33 -4.69 5.32
CA SER A 85 6.10 -4.86 6.08
C SER A 85 5.99 -3.83 7.21
N SER A 86 7.10 -3.55 7.90
CA SER A 86 7.15 -2.51 8.94
C SER A 86 6.84 -1.13 8.37
N PHE A 87 7.38 -0.82 7.20
CA PHE A 87 7.05 0.43 6.51
C PHE A 87 5.56 0.53 6.22
N LEU A 88 4.98 -0.54 5.66
CA LEU A 88 3.55 -0.55 5.32
C LEU A 88 2.70 -0.34 6.56
N LEU A 89 3.01 -1.06 7.63
CA LEU A 89 2.25 -0.97 8.88
C LEU A 89 2.34 0.43 9.48
N HIS A 90 3.55 0.99 9.53
CA HIS A 90 3.76 2.34 10.05
C HIS A 90 3.04 3.39 9.21
N THR A 91 3.15 3.27 7.88
CA THR A 91 2.58 4.25 6.96
C THR A 91 1.05 4.20 6.95
N THR A 92 0.45 3.01 6.86
CA THR A 92 -1.01 2.89 6.86
C THR A 92 -1.60 3.38 8.17
N SER A 93 -0.93 3.11 9.28
CA SER A 93 -1.34 3.58 10.60
C SER A 93 -1.27 5.11 10.68
N ARG A 94 -0.14 5.69 10.25
CA ARG A 94 0.06 7.13 10.31
C ARG A 94 -0.89 7.91 9.39
N LEU A 95 -1.21 7.34 8.23
CA LEU A 95 -2.17 7.95 7.31
C LEU A 95 -3.62 7.72 7.72
N GLY A 96 -3.84 6.89 8.73
CA GLY A 96 -5.19 6.59 9.22
C GLY A 96 -6.01 5.77 8.23
N LEU A 97 -5.37 4.87 7.46
CA LEU A 97 -6.05 4.05 6.48
C LEU A 97 -6.72 2.86 7.16
N GLU A 98 -7.99 3.00 7.52
CA GLU A 98 -8.74 1.96 8.21
C GLU A 98 -9.11 0.80 7.29
N ASN A 99 -8.97 0.98 6.00
CA ASN A 99 -9.35 -0.02 4.99
C ASN A 99 -8.16 -0.88 4.53
N THR A 100 -7.07 -0.91 5.29
CA THR A 100 -5.90 -1.72 4.98
C THR A 100 -5.59 -2.70 6.08
N THR A 101 -5.15 -3.90 5.70
CA THR A 101 -4.63 -4.91 6.61
C THR A 101 -3.27 -5.35 6.07
N VAL A 102 -2.23 -5.16 6.87
CA VAL A 102 -0.86 -5.55 6.49
C VAL A 102 -0.56 -6.93 7.06
N ILE A 103 -0.14 -7.85 6.20
CA ILE A 103 0.17 -9.23 6.58
C ILE A 103 1.63 -9.51 6.25
N ASN A 104 2.45 -9.72 7.29
CA ASN A 104 3.87 -10.01 7.15
C ASN A 104 4.08 -11.52 7.10
N GLN A 105 3.80 -12.12 5.96
CA GLN A 105 3.96 -13.56 5.73
C GLN A 105 4.23 -13.81 4.25
N ARG A 106 4.80 -14.98 3.95
CA ARG A 106 4.80 -15.47 2.57
C ARG A 106 3.38 -15.86 2.20
N ILE A 107 3.02 -15.62 0.94
CA ILE A 107 1.63 -15.86 0.48
C ILE A 107 1.20 -17.32 0.71
N GLU A 108 2.09 -18.28 0.53
CA GLU A 108 1.77 -19.70 0.72
C GLU A 108 1.49 -20.07 2.18
N LYS A 109 1.81 -19.18 3.12
CA LYS A 109 1.55 -19.38 4.55
C LYS A 109 0.34 -18.64 5.07
N VAL A 110 -0.25 -17.78 4.24
CA VAL A 110 -1.42 -17.02 4.64
C VAL A 110 -2.64 -17.95 4.64
N GLU A 111 -3.34 -17.99 5.76
CA GLU A 111 -4.54 -18.79 5.87
C GLU A 111 -5.70 -18.11 5.16
N THR A 112 -6.45 -18.89 4.38
CA THR A 112 -7.57 -18.35 3.59
C THR A 112 -8.66 -17.71 4.46
N LYS A 113 -8.80 -18.15 5.69
CA LYS A 113 -9.79 -17.59 6.63
C LYS A 113 -9.52 -16.14 7.01
N VAL A 114 -8.31 -15.62 6.73
CA VAL A 114 -7.97 -14.22 6.96
C VAL A 114 -8.71 -13.32 5.98
N PHE A 115 -9.08 -13.86 4.82
CA PHE A 115 -9.72 -13.10 3.75
C PHE A 115 -11.23 -13.31 3.76
N PRO A 116 -11.98 -12.31 3.26
CA PRO A 116 -13.40 -12.51 3.01
C PRO A 116 -13.60 -13.52 1.89
N GLU A 117 -14.81 -14.05 1.76
CA GLU A 117 -15.12 -15.06 0.76
C GLU A 117 -15.00 -14.56 -0.69
N SER A 118 -15.14 -13.26 -0.90
CA SER A 118 -15.10 -12.68 -2.24
C SER A 118 -14.10 -11.55 -2.35
N PHE A 119 -13.45 -11.51 -3.47
CA PHE A 119 -12.55 -10.44 -3.86
C PHE A 119 -13.02 -9.83 -5.17
#